data_de0301aea615b19a80c11a13929ee24d
#
_entry.id   de0301aea615b19a80c11a13929ee24d
#
_cell.length_a   1.000
_cell.length_b   1.000
_cell.length_c   1.000
_cell.angle_alpha   90.00
_cell.angle_beta   90.00
_cell.angle_gamma   90.00
#
_symmetry.space_group_name_H-M   'P 1'
#
loop_
_entity.id
_entity.type
_entity.pdbx_description
1 polymer ?
#
loop_
_entity_poly.entity_id
_entity_poly.type
_entity_poly.pdbx_seq_one_letter_code
_entity_poly.pdbx_strand_id
1 'polypeptide(L)'
;MLFDGYRIVRELHASNRSHIYLAADIETDELVALKIPSIDLRDDPAYLKRFMMEEWVARRIDSPNVLKPPSLSRRRNYLYVVTEFIEGQTLTQWMIDNPKPHLETVRAIVEQIARGLRAFHRKEMLHQDLRPDNIMIDRTGTAKIIDFGSTLVTGVVEAAPLAVHGDILGTLQYTAPEYFQGESGTPRSDMFSLGVIAYQMLTGRLPYGSQIAKARTRSQFGRLKYRSALEGKQEIPAWIDGALRRAVHPDPYKRYESLSEFTFDLRHANANYSSAPALIERNPLLFWKFATAILACVVVVLLAVLHSVRH
;
A
#
# COMPACT_ATOMS: atom_id res chain seq x y z
N MET A 1 -25.82 16.82 20.73
CA MET A 1 -25.76 17.95 19.76
C MET A 1 -26.38 17.46 18.47
N LEU A 2 -27.26 18.27 17.85
CA LEU A 2 -27.88 17.95 16.57
C LEU A 2 -27.18 18.76 15.47
N PHE A 3 -26.85 18.13 14.33
CA PHE A 3 -26.12 18.72 13.22
C PHE A 3 -26.73 18.23 11.88
N ASP A 4 -27.48 19.11 11.21
CA ASP A 4 -28.18 18.81 9.93
C ASP A 4 -28.95 17.45 9.93
N GLY A 5 -29.64 17.11 11.01
CA GLY A 5 -30.39 15.87 11.14
C GLY A 5 -29.56 14.66 11.60
N TYR A 6 -28.32 14.89 11.98
CA TYR A 6 -27.44 13.89 12.62
C TYR A 6 -27.28 14.20 14.09
N ARG A 7 -27.56 13.23 14.95
CA ARG A 7 -27.34 13.33 16.39
C ARG A 7 -25.94 12.83 16.70
N ILE A 8 -25.03 13.73 17.08
CA ILE A 8 -23.67 13.38 17.47
C ILE A 8 -23.68 12.49 18.71
N VAL A 9 -23.05 11.33 18.63
CA VAL A 9 -22.92 10.37 19.73
C VAL A 9 -21.59 10.57 20.46
N ARG A 10 -20.47 10.52 19.72
CA ARG A 10 -19.11 10.74 20.26
C ARG A 10 -18.13 11.08 19.15
N GLU A 11 -17.00 11.63 19.51
CA GLU A 11 -15.88 11.80 18.61
C GLU A 11 -15.16 10.44 18.41
N LEU A 12 -14.82 10.13 17.14
CA LEU A 12 -14.07 8.94 16.76
C LEU A 12 -12.59 9.26 16.57
N HIS A 13 -12.30 10.40 15.95
CA HIS A 13 -10.94 10.82 15.62
C HIS A 13 -10.87 12.34 15.46
N ALA A 14 -9.77 12.93 15.95
CA ALA A 14 -9.42 14.32 15.75
C ALA A 14 -8.02 14.45 15.16
N SER A 15 -7.88 15.28 14.15
CA SER A 15 -6.59 15.63 13.54
C SER A 15 -6.55 17.14 13.23
N ASN A 16 -5.40 17.65 12.86
CA ASN A 16 -5.25 19.04 12.43
C ASN A 16 -6.01 19.35 11.13
N ARG A 17 -6.52 18.31 10.42
CA ARG A 17 -7.24 18.47 9.15
C ARG A 17 -8.74 18.34 9.31
N SER A 18 -9.19 17.37 10.10
CA SER A 18 -10.62 17.06 10.24
C SER A 18 -10.93 16.39 11.55
N HIS A 19 -12.18 16.51 11.97
CA HIS A 19 -12.77 15.77 13.07
C HIS A 19 -13.78 14.76 12.53
N ILE A 20 -13.76 13.55 13.05
CA ILE A 20 -14.67 12.47 12.66
C ILE A 20 -15.51 12.10 13.88
N TYR A 21 -16.82 12.15 13.72
CA TYR A 21 -17.79 11.83 14.77
C TYR A 21 -18.62 10.60 14.39
N LEU A 22 -18.93 9.77 15.38
CA LEU A 22 -20.04 8.85 15.30
C LEU A 22 -21.31 9.64 15.50
N ALA A 23 -22.25 9.50 14.59
CA ALA A 23 -23.56 10.13 14.68
C ALA A 23 -24.66 9.12 14.32
N ALA A 24 -25.87 9.36 14.83
CA ALA A 24 -27.07 8.66 14.43
C ALA A 24 -27.91 9.57 13.54
N ASP A 25 -28.32 9.06 12.41
CA ASP A 25 -29.28 9.69 11.54
C ASP A 25 -30.66 9.70 12.21
N ILE A 26 -31.28 10.87 12.39
CA ILE A 26 -32.56 10.97 13.12
C ILE A 26 -33.76 10.39 12.36
N GLU A 27 -33.67 10.20 11.06
CA GLU A 27 -34.76 9.66 10.22
C GLU A 27 -34.70 8.13 10.11
N THR A 28 -33.48 7.57 10.02
CA THR A 28 -33.27 6.13 9.81
C THR A 28 -32.77 5.40 11.06
N ASP A 29 -32.32 6.14 12.07
CA ASP A 29 -31.60 5.68 13.28
C ASP A 29 -30.30 4.91 12.96
N GLU A 30 -29.83 4.98 11.69
CA GLU A 30 -28.58 4.36 11.26
C GLU A 30 -27.37 5.11 11.82
N LEU A 31 -26.35 4.36 12.24
CA LEU A 31 -25.07 4.92 12.64
C LEU A 31 -24.23 5.29 11.43
N VAL A 32 -23.72 6.51 11.43
CA VAL A 32 -22.88 7.08 10.37
C VAL A 32 -21.61 7.67 10.92
N ALA A 33 -20.58 7.76 10.09
CA ALA A 33 -19.41 8.56 10.37
C ALA A 33 -19.56 9.93 9.71
N LEU A 34 -19.44 10.99 10.51
CA LEU A 34 -19.55 12.38 10.07
C LEU A 34 -18.16 13.02 10.15
N LYS A 35 -17.58 13.35 8.99
CA LYS A 35 -16.28 14.03 8.88
C LYS A 35 -16.50 15.51 8.67
N ILE A 36 -15.90 16.35 9.51
CA ILE A 36 -16.01 17.82 9.47
C ILE A 36 -14.59 18.38 9.30
N PRO A 37 -14.37 19.34 8.40
CA PRO A 37 -13.07 19.99 8.24
C PRO A 37 -12.66 20.76 9.50
N SER A 38 -11.35 20.79 9.80
CA SER A 38 -10.82 21.63 10.87
C SER A 38 -11.13 23.11 10.60
N ILE A 39 -11.32 23.87 11.68
CA ILE A 39 -11.57 25.31 11.62
C ILE A 39 -10.42 26.02 10.90
N ASP A 40 -9.18 25.63 11.16
CA ASP A 40 -7.97 26.24 10.61
C ASP A 40 -7.85 26.08 9.09
N LEU A 41 -8.57 25.14 8.47
CA LEU A 41 -8.51 24.85 7.04
C LEU A 41 -9.79 25.26 6.28
N ARG A 42 -10.74 25.91 6.95
CA ARG A 42 -12.02 26.32 6.33
C ARG A 42 -11.87 27.32 5.20
N ASP A 43 -10.80 28.09 5.21
CA ASP A 43 -10.52 29.12 4.22
C ASP A 43 -9.45 28.69 3.18
N ASP A 44 -9.01 27.42 3.20
CA ASP A 44 -8.10 26.86 2.19
C ASP A 44 -8.91 26.20 1.03
N PRO A 45 -9.02 26.85 -0.15
CA PRO A 45 -9.80 26.32 -1.26
C PRO A 45 -9.26 24.98 -1.80
N ALA A 46 -7.93 24.77 -1.74
CA ALA A 46 -7.31 23.54 -2.21
C ALA A 46 -7.64 22.38 -1.28
N TYR A 47 -7.66 22.63 0.03
CA TYR A 47 -8.11 21.65 1.00
C TYR A 47 -9.60 21.33 0.87
N LEU A 48 -10.45 22.34 0.77
CA LEU A 48 -11.90 22.15 0.64
C LEU A 48 -12.26 21.39 -0.63
N LYS A 49 -11.60 21.68 -1.76
CA LYS A 49 -11.77 20.92 -3.00
C LYS A 49 -11.48 19.42 -2.79
N ARG A 50 -10.37 19.07 -2.14
CA ARG A 50 -10.01 17.67 -1.82
C ARG A 50 -11.02 17.05 -0.86
N PHE A 51 -11.43 17.78 0.16
CA PHE A 51 -12.41 17.31 1.13
C PHE A 51 -13.75 16.93 0.47
N MET A 52 -14.26 17.77 -0.43
CA MET A 52 -15.48 17.47 -1.18
C MET A 52 -15.29 16.33 -2.19
N MET A 53 -14.07 16.13 -2.69
CA MET A 53 -13.74 15.08 -3.62
C MET A 53 -13.93 13.69 -3.00
N GLU A 54 -13.74 13.52 -1.69
CA GLU A 54 -13.96 12.24 -0.99
C GLU A 54 -15.37 11.70 -1.23
N GLU A 55 -16.39 12.53 -1.01
CA GLU A 55 -17.77 12.10 -1.21
C GLU A 55 -18.10 11.88 -2.69
N TRP A 56 -17.58 12.74 -3.57
CA TRP A 56 -17.77 12.62 -5.00
C TRP A 56 -17.19 11.31 -5.55
N VAL A 57 -16.02 10.91 -5.07
CA VAL A 57 -15.37 9.63 -5.39
C VAL A 57 -16.17 8.46 -4.82
N ALA A 58 -16.51 8.52 -3.53
CA ALA A 58 -17.25 7.46 -2.84
C ALA A 58 -18.57 7.11 -3.53
N ARG A 59 -19.31 8.13 -4.04
CA ARG A 59 -20.58 7.94 -4.76
C ARG A 59 -20.43 7.26 -6.12
N ARG A 60 -19.23 7.22 -6.70
CA ARG A 60 -18.95 6.64 -8.03
C ARG A 60 -18.40 5.23 -7.98
N ILE A 61 -17.95 4.80 -6.82
CA ILE A 61 -17.33 3.49 -6.65
C ILE A 61 -18.33 2.54 -5.99
N ASP A 62 -18.72 1.50 -6.72
CA ASP A 62 -19.50 0.41 -6.17
C ASP A 62 -18.60 -0.79 -5.90
N SER A 63 -18.27 -0.98 -4.63
CA SER A 63 -17.47 -2.11 -4.15
C SER A 63 -17.74 -2.35 -2.66
N PRO A 64 -17.87 -3.59 -2.22
CA PRO A 64 -17.99 -3.91 -0.79
C PRO A 64 -16.70 -3.58 -0.01
N ASN A 65 -15.58 -3.42 -0.72
CA ASN A 65 -14.27 -3.14 -0.14
C ASN A 65 -13.88 -1.64 -0.22
N VAL A 66 -14.85 -0.77 -0.41
CA VAL A 66 -14.68 0.68 -0.43
C VAL A 66 -15.78 1.30 0.42
N LEU A 67 -15.42 2.29 1.23
CA LEU A 67 -16.34 3.03 2.09
C LEU A 67 -17.47 3.66 1.28
N LYS A 68 -18.71 3.48 1.72
CA LYS A 68 -19.90 3.96 1.02
C LYS A 68 -20.45 5.23 1.68
N PRO A 69 -20.91 6.21 0.89
CA PRO A 69 -21.74 7.28 1.40
C PRO A 69 -23.12 6.73 1.75
N PRO A 70 -23.88 7.38 2.66
CA PRO A 70 -25.25 6.99 2.94
C PRO A 70 -26.12 7.17 1.69
N SER A 71 -27.20 6.41 1.62
CA SER A 71 -28.13 6.43 0.49
C SER A 71 -28.92 7.75 0.39
N LEU A 72 -29.19 8.40 1.51
CA LEU A 72 -29.96 9.65 1.57
C LEU A 72 -29.07 10.88 1.37
N SER A 73 -29.47 11.73 0.42
CA SER A 73 -28.88 13.06 0.25
C SER A 73 -29.75 14.10 0.92
N ARG A 74 -29.18 14.87 1.85
CA ARG A 74 -29.86 15.97 2.56
C ARG A 74 -29.35 17.32 2.11
N ARG A 75 -30.21 18.35 2.22
CA ARG A 75 -29.74 19.73 2.12
C ARG A 75 -28.82 20.03 3.31
N ARG A 76 -27.63 20.57 3.03
CA ARG A 76 -26.61 20.87 4.02
C ARG A 76 -26.51 22.35 4.30
N ASN A 77 -26.44 22.70 5.57
CA ASN A 77 -26.17 24.07 6.01
C ASN A 77 -24.67 24.25 6.31
N TYR A 78 -23.93 23.16 6.44
CA TYR A 78 -22.50 23.15 6.77
C TYR A 78 -21.74 22.25 5.81
N LEU A 79 -20.42 22.39 5.79
CA LEU A 79 -19.54 21.50 5.05
C LEU A 79 -19.17 20.28 5.89
N TYR A 80 -19.55 19.10 5.44
CA TYR A 80 -19.22 17.82 6.03
C TYR A 80 -19.37 16.69 5.01
N VAL A 81 -18.72 15.57 5.27
CA VAL A 81 -18.89 14.31 4.53
C VAL A 81 -19.51 13.29 5.45
N VAL A 82 -20.51 12.55 4.97
CA VAL A 82 -21.14 11.45 5.71
C VAL A 82 -20.86 10.15 4.98
N THR A 83 -20.51 9.12 5.76
CA THR A 83 -20.27 7.77 5.26
C THR A 83 -20.90 6.74 6.19
N GLU A 84 -20.99 5.50 5.75
CA GLU A 84 -21.33 4.38 6.63
C GLU A 84 -20.38 4.37 7.84
N PHE A 85 -20.88 4.00 9.00
CA PHE A 85 -20.02 3.71 10.15
C PHE A 85 -19.51 2.27 10.06
N ILE A 86 -18.20 2.09 10.06
CA ILE A 86 -17.55 0.78 10.09
C ILE A 86 -17.24 0.44 11.54
N GLU A 87 -17.93 -0.55 12.09
CA GLU A 87 -17.61 -1.08 13.41
C GLU A 87 -16.42 -2.03 13.32
N GLY A 88 -15.23 -1.49 13.55
CA GLY A 88 -13.98 -2.20 13.36
C GLY A 88 -12.77 -1.37 13.78
N GLN A 89 -11.61 -1.72 13.22
CA GLN A 89 -10.34 -1.05 13.51
C GLN A 89 -9.57 -0.79 12.22
N THR A 90 -8.62 0.15 12.24
CA THR A 90 -7.70 0.36 11.11
C THR A 90 -6.80 -0.85 10.92
N LEU A 91 -6.31 -1.06 9.70
CA LEU A 91 -5.34 -2.12 9.42
C LEU A 91 -4.04 -1.91 10.22
N THR A 92 -3.69 -0.65 10.53
CA THR A 92 -2.57 -0.33 11.43
C THR A 92 -2.78 -0.96 12.79
N GLN A 93 -3.94 -0.73 13.43
CA GLN A 93 -4.25 -1.32 14.74
C GLN A 93 -4.36 -2.84 14.64
N TRP A 94 -4.98 -3.35 13.58
CA TRP A 94 -5.09 -4.78 13.35
C TRP A 94 -3.72 -5.47 13.28
N MET A 95 -2.72 -4.86 12.62
CA MET A 95 -1.36 -5.41 12.56
C MET A 95 -0.65 -5.39 13.92
N ILE A 96 -0.94 -4.40 14.78
CA ILE A 96 -0.43 -4.36 16.15
C ILE A 96 -1.02 -5.52 16.97
N ASP A 97 -2.32 -5.74 16.84
CA ASP A 97 -3.03 -6.81 17.58
C ASP A 97 -2.68 -8.22 17.03
N ASN A 98 -2.25 -8.29 15.76
CA ASN A 98 -1.91 -9.53 15.06
C ASN A 98 -0.47 -9.48 14.52
N PRO A 99 0.57 -9.52 15.38
CA PRO A 99 1.96 -9.33 14.96
C PRO A 99 2.52 -10.49 14.12
N LYS A 100 1.84 -11.62 14.07
CA LYS A 100 2.20 -12.82 13.29
C LYS A 100 0.94 -13.44 12.67
N PRO A 101 0.31 -12.79 11.72
CA PRO A 101 -0.92 -13.30 11.13
C PRO A 101 -0.63 -14.55 10.27
N HIS A 102 -1.61 -15.43 10.18
CA HIS A 102 -1.54 -16.54 9.23
C HIS A 102 -1.49 -16.04 7.79
N LEU A 103 -0.69 -16.68 6.96
CA LEU A 103 -0.54 -16.31 5.54
C LEU A 103 -1.89 -16.22 4.82
N GLU A 104 -2.82 -17.13 5.11
CA GLU A 104 -4.15 -17.11 4.50
C GLU A 104 -4.98 -15.88 4.88
N THR A 105 -4.87 -15.44 6.13
CA THR A 105 -5.52 -14.20 6.58
C THR A 105 -4.96 -12.99 5.83
N VAL A 106 -3.64 -12.92 5.66
CA VAL A 106 -3.01 -11.84 4.89
C VAL A 106 -3.46 -11.86 3.43
N ARG A 107 -3.51 -13.03 2.81
CA ARG A 107 -4.02 -13.21 1.43
C ARG A 107 -5.44 -12.70 1.30
N ALA A 108 -6.32 -13.10 2.21
CA ALA A 108 -7.72 -12.70 2.20
C ALA A 108 -7.90 -11.17 2.32
N ILE A 109 -7.13 -10.51 3.20
CA ILE A 109 -7.16 -9.06 3.35
C ILE A 109 -6.59 -8.36 2.10
N VAL A 110 -5.44 -8.80 1.59
CA VAL A 110 -4.82 -8.22 0.38
C VAL A 110 -5.74 -8.35 -0.83
N GLU A 111 -6.43 -9.47 -1.00
CA GLU A 111 -7.41 -9.66 -2.08
C GLU A 111 -8.61 -8.72 -1.96
N GLN A 112 -9.07 -8.48 -0.75
CA GLN A 112 -10.16 -7.54 -0.50
C GLN A 112 -9.75 -6.11 -0.87
N ILE A 113 -8.56 -5.68 -0.43
CA ILE A 113 -8.01 -4.36 -0.79
C ILE A 113 -7.82 -4.27 -2.31
N ALA A 114 -7.27 -5.31 -2.95
CA ALA A 114 -7.12 -5.36 -4.40
C ALA A 114 -8.46 -5.25 -5.14
N ARG A 115 -9.54 -5.85 -4.62
CA ARG A 115 -10.90 -5.67 -5.18
C ARG A 115 -11.38 -4.24 -5.08
N GLY A 116 -11.14 -3.58 -3.94
CA GLY A 116 -11.40 -2.16 -3.75
C GLY A 116 -10.65 -1.31 -4.79
N LEU A 117 -9.33 -1.44 -4.88
CA LEU A 117 -8.50 -0.70 -5.83
C LEU A 117 -8.93 -0.94 -7.29
N ARG A 118 -9.29 -2.16 -7.67
CA ARG A 118 -9.81 -2.42 -9.02
C ARG A 118 -11.10 -1.65 -9.32
N ALA A 119 -11.92 -1.37 -8.31
CA ALA A 119 -13.10 -0.55 -8.50
C ALA A 119 -12.74 0.92 -8.79
N PHE A 120 -11.67 1.45 -8.17
CA PHE A 120 -11.08 2.74 -8.53
C PHE A 120 -10.55 2.73 -9.97
N HIS A 121 -9.67 1.77 -10.29
CA HIS A 121 -9.00 1.70 -11.60
C HIS A 121 -9.99 1.58 -12.78
N ARG A 122 -11.11 0.83 -12.61
CA ARG A 122 -12.17 0.76 -13.63
C ARG A 122 -12.87 2.09 -13.90
N LYS A 123 -12.77 3.04 -13.00
CA LYS A 123 -13.29 4.41 -13.13
C LYS A 123 -12.19 5.42 -13.48
N GLU A 124 -11.03 4.93 -13.93
CA GLU A 124 -9.86 5.76 -14.24
C GLU A 124 -9.42 6.64 -13.06
N MET A 125 -9.57 6.11 -11.85
CA MET A 125 -9.18 6.74 -10.60
C MET A 125 -8.00 6.00 -9.98
N LEU A 126 -7.07 6.75 -9.36
CA LEU A 126 -5.95 6.22 -8.59
C LEU A 126 -6.09 6.67 -7.14
N HIS A 127 -5.87 5.77 -6.20
CA HIS A 127 -5.99 6.09 -4.77
C HIS A 127 -4.88 7.03 -4.29
N GLN A 128 -3.65 6.80 -4.72
CA GLN A 128 -2.42 7.56 -4.48
C GLN A 128 -1.89 7.55 -3.03
N ASP A 129 -2.74 7.42 -2.01
CA ASP A 129 -2.35 7.40 -0.59
C ASP A 129 -2.83 6.12 0.11
N LEU A 130 -2.61 4.97 -0.52
CA LEU A 130 -2.96 3.69 0.10
C LEU A 130 -1.95 3.34 1.20
N ARG A 131 -2.45 3.23 2.44
CA ARG A 131 -1.67 2.92 3.64
C ARG A 131 -2.56 2.22 4.67
N PRO A 132 -1.99 1.54 5.68
CA PRO A 132 -2.78 0.80 6.67
C PRO A 132 -3.79 1.66 7.45
N ASP A 133 -3.50 2.95 7.68
CA ASP A 133 -4.43 3.86 8.36
C ASP A 133 -5.68 4.17 7.52
N ASN A 134 -5.57 4.06 6.17
CA ASN A 134 -6.64 4.31 5.23
C ASN A 134 -7.42 3.03 4.85
N ILE A 135 -7.27 1.98 5.63
CA ILE A 135 -7.98 0.71 5.48
C ILE A 135 -8.57 0.34 6.83
N MET A 136 -9.85 0.03 6.88
CA MET A 136 -10.51 -0.54 8.06
C MET A 136 -10.85 -2.00 7.84
N ILE A 137 -10.79 -2.77 8.92
CA ILE A 137 -11.28 -4.15 9.00
C ILE A 137 -12.45 -4.16 9.98
N ASP A 138 -13.63 -4.53 9.50
CA ASP A 138 -14.80 -4.64 10.32
C ASP A 138 -14.82 -5.93 11.18
N ARG A 139 -15.83 -6.07 12.04
CA ARG A 139 -15.98 -7.25 12.92
C ARG A 139 -16.18 -8.57 12.16
N THR A 140 -16.57 -8.52 10.90
CA THR A 140 -16.74 -9.71 10.05
C THR A 140 -15.47 -10.11 9.30
N GLY A 141 -14.41 -9.28 9.39
CA GLY A 141 -13.16 -9.46 8.65
C GLY A 141 -13.21 -8.84 7.25
N THR A 142 -14.20 -7.98 6.97
CA THR A 142 -14.26 -7.25 5.70
C THR A 142 -13.32 -6.05 5.73
N ALA A 143 -12.37 -6.01 4.79
CA ALA A 143 -11.47 -4.87 4.62
C ALA A 143 -12.11 -3.84 3.67
N LYS A 144 -12.11 -2.57 4.09
CA LYS A 144 -12.63 -1.43 3.31
C LYS A 144 -11.61 -0.30 3.26
N ILE A 145 -11.41 0.26 2.07
CA ILE A 145 -10.63 1.49 1.85
C ILE A 145 -11.50 2.68 2.28
N ILE A 146 -10.98 3.60 3.10
CA ILE A 146 -11.79 4.60 3.82
C ILE A 146 -11.43 6.07 3.57
N ASP A 147 -10.31 6.40 2.93
CA ASP A 147 -9.90 7.78 2.68
C ASP A 147 -9.60 7.99 1.19
N PHE A 148 -10.25 8.97 0.58
CA PHE A 148 -10.18 9.28 -0.85
C PHE A 148 -9.67 10.70 -1.12
N GLY A 149 -9.23 11.44 -0.10
CA GLY A 149 -8.83 12.84 -0.22
C GLY A 149 -7.65 13.09 -1.15
N SER A 150 -6.87 12.05 -1.44
CA SER A 150 -5.73 12.09 -2.36
C SER A 150 -6.02 11.46 -3.73
N THR A 151 -7.27 11.03 -3.99
CA THR A 151 -7.62 10.31 -5.21
C THR A 151 -7.43 11.20 -6.45
N LEU A 152 -6.63 10.71 -7.40
CA LEU A 152 -6.52 11.30 -8.73
C LEU A 152 -7.65 10.77 -9.61
N VAL A 153 -8.34 11.68 -10.29
CA VAL A 153 -9.40 11.35 -11.25
C VAL A 153 -8.97 11.89 -12.60
N THR A 154 -8.79 11.01 -13.57
CA THR A 154 -8.35 11.37 -14.92
C THR A 154 -9.37 12.34 -15.56
N GLY A 155 -8.89 13.48 -16.07
CA GLY A 155 -9.72 14.49 -16.74
C GLY A 155 -10.53 15.42 -15.82
N VAL A 156 -10.55 15.23 -14.51
CA VAL A 156 -11.30 16.09 -13.57
C VAL A 156 -10.38 16.97 -12.73
N VAL A 157 -9.19 16.52 -12.44
CA VAL A 157 -8.19 17.26 -11.67
C VAL A 157 -6.95 17.40 -12.53
N GLU A 158 -6.54 18.63 -12.80
CA GLU A 158 -5.16 18.87 -13.21
C GLU A 158 -4.28 18.16 -12.19
N ALA A 159 -3.45 17.23 -12.67
CA ALA A 159 -2.56 16.44 -11.84
C ALA A 159 -1.56 17.39 -11.15
N ALA A 160 -2.01 18.03 -10.06
CA ALA A 160 -1.05 18.59 -9.14
C ALA A 160 -0.26 17.38 -8.62
N PRO A 161 1.05 17.30 -8.85
CA PRO A 161 1.89 16.27 -8.26
C PRO A 161 1.50 16.20 -6.81
N LEU A 162 1.37 14.99 -6.26
CA LEU A 162 1.27 14.85 -4.80
C LEU A 162 2.33 15.77 -4.22
N ALA A 163 1.92 16.93 -3.73
CA ALA A 163 2.81 17.76 -2.97
C ALA A 163 3.18 16.86 -1.78
N VAL A 164 4.37 16.28 -1.84
CA VAL A 164 4.97 15.53 -0.75
C VAL A 164 5.19 16.57 0.35
N HIS A 165 4.08 16.95 0.99
CA HIS A 165 4.10 17.87 2.12
C HIS A 165 4.79 17.11 3.23
N GLY A 166 5.90 17.68 3.67
CA GLY A 166 6.91 17.09 4.54
C GLY A 166 6.49 16.64 5.93
N ASP A 167 5.23 16.38 6.17
CA ASP A 167 4.72 16.01 7.46
C ASP A 167 4.39 14.53 7.52
N ILE A 168 5.24 13.82 8.20
CA ILE A 168 5.15 12.43 8.66
C ILE A 168 5.95 11.45 7.80
N LEU A 169 7.19 11.19 8.23
CA LEU A 169 8.09 10.13 7.74
C LEU A 169 7.41 8.75 7.56
N GLY A 170 6.32 8.48 8.28
CA GLY A 170 5.56 7.24 8.18
C GLY A 170 4.73 7.06 6.91
N THR A 171 4.18 8.13 6.35
CA THR A 171 3.32 8.11 5.14
C THR A 171 4.12 7.81 3.89
N LEU A 172 5.32 8.38 3.78
CA LEU A 172 6.18 8.26 2.60
C LEU A 172 6.69 6.84 2.34
N GLN A 173 6.58 5.94 3.30
CA GLN A 173 7.08 4.56 3.20
C GLN A 173 6.23 3.66 2.31
N TYR A 174 4.96 4.01 2.09
CA TYR A 174 4.02 3.31 1.21
C TYR A 174 3.91 3.99 -0.16
N THR A 175 4.45 5.19 -0.31
CA THR A 175 4.38 5.98 -1.53
C THR A 175 5.28 5.39 -2.61
N ALA A 176 4.74 5.21 -3.80
CA ALA A 176 5.48 4.69 -4.94
C ALA A 176 6.60 5.65 -5.38
N PRO A 177 7.78 5.11 -5.77
CA PRO A 177 8.96 5.91 -6.11
C PRO A 177 8.76 6.98 -7.18
N GLU A 178 7.91 6.73 -8.16
CA GLU A 178 7.60 7.64 -9.27
C GLU A 178 7.01 8.96 -8.80
N TYR A 179 6.26 8.98 -7.70
CA TYR A 179 5.70 10.23 -7.13
C TYR A 179 6.79 11.17 -6.60
N PHE A 180 7.89 10.64 -6.04
CA PHE A 180 9.02 11.45 -5.61
C PHE A 180 9.82 12.07 -6.76
N GLN A 181 9.58 11.58 -7.99
CA GLN A 181 10.19 12.09 -9.22
C GLN A 181 9.26 13.08 -9.94
N GLY A 182 8.09 13.39 -9.37
CA GLY A 182 7.09 14.26 -9.97
C GLY A 182 6.34 13.61 -11.14
N GLU A 183 6.46 12.29 -11.29
CA GLU A 183 5.71 11.57 -12.32
C GLU A 183 4.25 11.37 -11.89
N SER A 184 3.35 11.34 -12.85
CA SER A 184 1.96 10.96 -12.62
C SER A 184 1.89 9.49 -12.22
N GLY A 185 1.05 9.18 -11.24
CA GLY A 185 0.80 7.80 -10.85
C GLY A 185 0.10 6.99 -11.92
N THR A 186 0.15 5.69 -11.76
CA THR A 186 -0.55 4.70 -12.58
C THR A 186 -1.17 3.63 -11.66
N PRO A 187 -2.01 2.71 -12.14
CA PRO A 187 -2.45 1.57 -11.36
C PRO A 187 -1.31 0.76 -10.72
N ARG A 188 -0.11 0.82 -11.30
CA ARG A 188 1.11 0.21 -10.75
C ARG A 188 1.67 0.96 -9.53
N SER A 189 1.25 2.20 -9.31
CA SER A 189 1.61 2.96 -8.10
C SER A 189 0.79 2.46 -6.90
N ASP A 190 -0.52 2.25 -7.05
CA ASP A 190 -1.36 1.64 -6.03
C ASP A 190 -0.95 0.17 -5.76
N MET A 191 -0.49 -0.55 -6.81
CA MET A 191 0.11 -1.88 -6.68
C MET A 191 1.32 -1.87 -5.74
N PHE A 192 2.21 -0.89 -5.89
CA PHE A 192 3.39 -0.75 -5.02
C PHE A 192 2.95 -0.60 -3.56
N SER A 193 2.02 0.30 -3.28
CA SER A 193 1.50 0.55 -1.92
C SER A 193 0.87 -0.71 -1.32
N LEU A 194 0.06 -1.44 -2.10
CA LEU A 194 -0.52 -2.71 -1.68
C LEU A 194 0.55 -3.78 -1.41
N GLY A 195 1.58 -3.84 -2.26
CA GLY A 195 2.73 -4.73 -2.06
C GLY A 195 3.49 -4.45 -0.76
N VAL A 196 3.70 -3.16 -0.43
CA VAL A 196 4.33 -2.74 0.84
C VAL A 196 3.47 -3.16 2.03
N ILE A 197 2.15 -2.97 1.96
CA ILE A 197 1.21 -3.39 3.01
C ILE A 197 1.28 -4.91 3.20
N ALA A 198 1.19 -5.69 2.11
CA ALA A 198 1.26 -7.15 2.17
C ALA A 198 2.59 -7.63 2.78
N TYR A 199 3.71 -7.02 2.39
CA TYR A 199 5.02 -7.30 2.95
C TYR A 199 5.07 -7.01 4.45
N GLN A 200 4.55 -5.85 4.87
CA GLN A 200 4.54 -5.45 6.28
C GLN A 200 3.66 -6.35 7.14
N MET A 201 2.49 -6.73 6.66
CA MET A 201 1.62 -7.69 7.37
C MET A 201 2.33 -9.02 7.63
N LEU A 202 3.10 -9.52 6.67
CA LEU A 202 3.81 -10.79 6.78
C LEU A 202 5.09 -10.73 7.61
N THR A 203 5.78 -9.58 7.61
CA THR A 203 7.14 -9.51 8.18
C THR A 203 7.26 -8.59 9.39
N GLY A 204 6.25 -7.73 9.63
CA GLY A 204 6.31 -6.62 10.61
C GLY A 204 7.31 -5.53 10.23
N ARG A 205 7.85 -5.55 9.00
CA ARG A 205 8.91 -4.63 8.53
C ARG A 205 8.51 -4.01 7.20
N LEU A 206 9.29 -3.03 6.76
CA LEU A 206 9.15 -2.41 5.44
C LEU A 206 10.21 -2.96 4.47
N PRO A 207 9.86 -3.18 3.18
CA PRO A 207 10.74 -3.84 2.21
C PRO A 207 12.05 -3.09 1.94
N TYR A 208 12.03 -1.76 2.08
CA TYR A 208 13.19 -0.86 1.90
C TYR A 208 13.51 -0.06 3.17
N GLY A 209 12.85 -0.35 4.29
CA GLY A 209 12.97 0.42 5.52
C GLY A 209 12.67 1.91 5.28
N SER A 210 13.42 2.80 5.94
CA SER A 210 13.27 4.26 5.77
C SER A 210 13.98 4.83 4.52
N GLN A 211 14.70 4.00 3.76
CA GLN A 211 15.51 4.49 2.63
C GLN A 211 14.66 5.05 1.49
N ILE A 212 13.49 4.48 1.24
CA ILE A 212 12.59 4.94 0.19
C ILE A 212 12.13 6.39 0.42
N ALA A 213 11.83 6.75 1.66
CA ALA A 213 11.41 8.10 2.02
C ALA A 213 12.52 9.15 1.87
N LYS A 214 13.79 8.73 1.77
CA LYS A 214 14.97 9.58 1.62
C LYS A 214 15.43 9.71 0.17
N ALA A 215 15.09 8.77 -0.69
CA ALA A 215 15.44 8.78 -2.11
C ALA A 215 14.62 9.84 -2.87
N ARG A 216 15.26 10.53 -3.82
CA ARG A 216 14.63 11.57 -4.65
C ARG A 216 14.97 11.42 -6.13
N THR A 217 16.00 10.66 -6.47
CA THR A 217 16.44 10.51 -7.86
C THR A 217 16.33 9.05 -8.31
N ARG A 218 16.14 8.85 -9.63
CA ARG A 218 16.08 7.51 -10.24
C ARG A 218 17.30 6.64 -9.89
N SER A 219 18.49 7.25 -9.83
CA SER A 219 19.71 6.55 -9.43
C SER A 219 19.67 6.08 -7.97
N GLN A 220 19.12 6.90 -7.06
CA GLN A 220 18.96 6.52 -5.66
C GLN A 220 17.94 5.39 -5.49
N PHE A 221 16.82 5.44 -6.22
CA PHE A 221 15.84 4.34 -6.22
C PHE A 221 16.42 3.05 -6.79
N GLY A 222 17.27 3.12 -7.83
CA GLY A 222 17.96 1.95 -8.38
C GLY A 222 18.95 1.28 -7.42
N ARG A 223 19.40 2.00 -6.38
CA ARG A 223 20.30 1.47 -5.34
C ARG A 223 19.58 0.92 -4.10
N LEU A 224 18.26 1.03 -4.03
CA LEU A 224 17.48 0.47 -2.94
C LEU A 224 17.64 -1.05 -2.90
N LYS A 225 17.97 -1.56 -1.72
CA LYS A 225 18.09 -3.00 -1.50
C LYS A 225 16.80 -3.54 -0.87
N TYR A 226 16.11 -4.38 -1.60
CA TYR A 226 14.96 -5.12 -1.08
C TYR A 226 15.42 -6.05 0.05
N ARG A 227 14.74 -6.00 1.17
CA ARG A 227 14.92 -6.97 2.26
C ARG A 227 14.03 -8.16 1.98
N SER A 228 14.60 -9.36 1.88
CA SER A 228 13.81 -10.56 1.66
C SER A 228 12.86 -10.81 2.83
N ALA A 229 11.62 -11.18 2.51
CA ALA A 229 10.65 -11.60 3.53
C ALA A 229 11.08 -12.90 4.23
N LEU A 230 11.98 -13.67 3.60
CA LEU A 230 12.53 -14.92 4.14
C LEU A 230 13.55 -14.69 5.28
N GLU A 231 14.05 -13.46 5.48
CA GLU A 231 14.97 -13.12 6.58
C GLU A 231 14.29 -13.05 7.95
N GLY A 232 12.99 -13.27 8.01
CA GLY A 232 12.21 -13.26 9.25
C GLY A 232 12.20 -14.62 9.96
N LYS A 233 11.58 -14.63 11.14
CA LYS A 233 11.32 -15.87 11.90
C LYS A 233 10.05 -16.61 11.42
N GLN A 234 9.27 -16.01 10.53
CA GLN A 234 8.05 -16.61 10.00
C GLN A 234 8.39 -17.44 8.77
N GLU A 235 7.82 -18.62 8.68
CA GLU A 235 7.98 -19.48 7.50
C GLU A 235 7.11 -18.94 6.36
N ILE A 236 7.73 -18.17 5.48
CA ILE A 236 7.10 -17.62 4.28
C ILE A 236 7.64 -18.42 3.08
N PRO A 237 6.77 -18.98 2.23
CA PRO A 237 7.22 -19.67 1.02
C PRO A 237 8.02 -18.76 0.09
N ALA A 238 9.07 -19.30 -0.56
CA ALA A 238 9.96 -18.52 -1.40
C ALA A 238 9.25 -17.78 -2.55
N TRP A 239 8.20 -18.39 -3.13
CA TRP A 239 7.43 -17.70 -4.20
C TRP A 239 6.67 -16.48 -3.71
N ILE A 240 6.26 -16.44 -2.43
CA ILE A 240 5.63 -15.25 -1.82
C ILE A 240 6.65 -14.11 -1.75
N ASP A 241 7.89 -14.37 -1.34
CA ASP A 241 8.95 -13.37 -1.36
C ASP A 241 9.19 -12.83 -2.77
N GLY A 242 9.22 -13.73 -3.77
CA GLY A 242 9.32 -13.34 -5.17
C GLY A 242 8.17 -12.47 -5.65
N ALA A 243 6.93 -12.82 -5.30
CA ALA A 243 5.75 -12.04 -5.64
C ALA A 243 5.77 -10.65 -4.98
N LEU A 244 6.12 -10.59 -3.68
CA LEU A 244 6.28 -9.33 -2.95
C LEU A 244 7.37 -8.45 -3.56
N ARG A 245 8.55 -9.02 -3.85
CA ARG A 245 9.66 -8.31 -4.49
C ARG A 245 9.26 -7.68 -5.81
N ARG A 246 8.49 -8.41 -6.63
CA ARG A 246 7.97 -7.88 -7.91
C ARG A 246 6.95 -6.77 -7.67
N ALA A 247 5.99 -6.93 -6.76
CA ALA A 247 4.98 -5.93 -6.48
C ALA A 247 5.57 -4.59 -6.02
N VAL A 248 6.62 -4.64 -5.17
CA VAL A 248 7.28 -3.44 -4.62
C VAL A 248 8.51 -3.01 -5.42
N HIS A 249 8.69 -3.46 -6.66
CA HIS A 249 9.87 -3.08 -7.44
C HIS A 249 9.91 -1.55 -7.64
N PRO A 250 11.08 -0.87 -7.45
CA PRO A 250 11.18 0.58 -7.60
C PRO A 250 10.79 1.07 -9.00
N ASP A 251 11.15 0.33 -10.05
CA ASP A 251 10.74 0.59 -11.42
C ASP A 251 9.31 0.06 -11.64
N PRO A 252 8.31 0.92 -11.95
CA PRO A 252 6.92 0.51 -12.12
C PRO A 252 6.71 -0.48 -13.28
N TYR A 253 7.55 -0.46 -14.30
CA TYR A 253 7.46 -1.37 -15.45
C TYR A 253 7.89 -2.81 -15.12
N LYS A 254 8.59 -3.01 -14.00
CA LYS A 254 8.98 -4.34 -13.50
C LYS A 254 8.00 -4.91 -12.49
N ARG A 255 6.96 -4.15 -12.12
CA ARG A 255 5.85 -4.63 -11.27
C ARG A 255 4.87 -5.48 -12.09
N TYR A 256 3.85 -5.98 -11.43
CA TYR A 256 2.70 -6.60 -12.10
C TYR A 256 1.94 -5.58 -12.93
N GLU A 257 1.34 -6.02 -14.03
CA GLU A 257 0.46 -5.16 -14.83
C GLU A 257 -0.90 -4.98 -14.18
N SER A 258 -1.39 -6.02 -13.52
CA SER A 258 -2.68 -6.01 -12.86
C SER A 258 -2.61 -6.48 -11.41
N LEU A 259 -3.51 -5.97 -10.57
CA LEU A 259 -3.69 -6.42 -9.19
C LEU A 259 -4.11 -7.91 -9.13
N SER A 260 -4.76 -8.41 -10.19
CA SER A 260 -5.19 -9.80 -10.26
C SER A 260 -4.03 -10.77 -10.40
N GLU A 261 -2.99 -10.41 -11.18
CA GLU A 261 -1.78 -11.21 -11.28
C GLU A 261 -1.06 -11.30 -9.93
N PHE A 262 -0.92 -10.18 -9.22
CA PHE A 262 -0.29 -10.16 -7.91
C PHE A 262 -1.04 -11.04 -6.91
N THR A 263 -2.37 -10.90 -6.82
CA THR A 263 -3.18 -11.73 -5.90
C THR A 263 -3.17 -13.20 -6.29
N PHE A 264 -3.09 -13.52 -7.58
CA PHE A 264 -2.93 -14.89 -8.06
C PHE A 264 -1.59 -15.49 -7.62
N ASP A 265 -0.48 -14.77 -7.82
CA ASP A 265 0.86 -15.21 -7.44
C ASP A 265 1.03 -15.33 -5.90
N LEU A 266 0.23 -14.61 -5.09
CA LEU A 266 0.19 -14.82 -3.65
C LEU A 266 -0.48 -16.14 -3.26
N ARG A 267 -1.35 -16.72 -4.09
CA ARG A 267 -2.05 -17.99 -3.83
C ARG A 267 -1.39 -19.19 -4.48
N HIS A 268 -0.80 -19.02 -5.64
CA HIS A 268 -0.29 -20.12 -6.45
C HIS A 268 1.22 -20.04 -6.53
N ALA A 269 1.87 -21.19 -6.24
CA ALA A 269 3.31 -21.28 -6.37
C ALA A 269 3.74 -21.01 -7.83
N ASN A 270 4.50 -19.96 -8.04
CA ASN A 270 5.04 -19.63 -9.33
C ASN A 270 6.47 -20.18 -9.44
N ALA A 271 6.70 -21.06 -10.41
CA ALA A 271 8.00 -21.70 -10.62
C ALA A 271 9.13 -20.67 -10.84
N ASN A 272 8.83 -19.51 -11.42
CA ASN A 272 9.81 -18.45 -11.62
C ASN A 272 10.33 -17.84 -10.31
N TYR A 273 9.61 -18.02 -9.19
CA TYR A 273 9.99 -17.51 -7.87
C TYR A 273 10.34 -18.64 -6.87
N SER A 274 10.13 -19.89 -7.24
CA SER A 274 10.41 -21.04 -6.37
C SER A 274 11.91 -21.39 -6.29
N SER A 275 12.72 -20.88 -7.20
CA SER A 275 14.17 -21.00 -7.12
C SER A 275 14.68 -20.01 -6.07
N ALA A 276 15.39 -20.52 -5.05
CA ALA A 276 16.17 -19.67 -4.16
C ALA A 276 17.03 -18.72 -5.02
N PRO A 277 17.11 -17.42 -4.70
CA PRO A 277 17.92 -16.50 -5.48
C PRO A 277 19.32 -17.07 -5.63
N ALA A 278 19.87 -17.00 -6.85
CA ALA A 278 21.17 -17.55 -7.16
C ALA A 278 22.19 -17.10 -6.10
N LEU A 279 23.14 -17.96 -5.75
CA LEU A 279 24.17 -17.67 -4.73
C LEU A 279 24.86 -16.31 -4.93
N ILE A 280 24.96 -15.87 -6.19
CA ILE A 280 25.48 -14.56 -6.58
C ILE A 280 24.62 -13.39 -6.07
N GLU A 281 23.29 -13.57 -5.98
CA GLU A 281 22.37 -12.55 -5.47
C GLU A 281 22.25 -12.59 -3.95
N ARG A 282 22.31 -13.79 -3.39
CA ARG A 282 22.15 -14.04 -1.94
C ARG A 282 23.40 -13.63 -1.16
N ASN A 283 24.58 -13.93 -1.67
CA ASN A 283 25.87 -13.56 -1.06
C ASN A 283 26.96 -13.46 -2.14
N PRO A 284 27.08 -12.31 -2.83
CA PRO A 284 28.02 -12.13 -3.92
C PRO A 284 29.47 -12.37 -3.48
N LEU A 285 29.82 -12.01 -2.25
CA LEU A 285 31.16 -12.20 -1.70
C LEU A 285 31.51 -13.69 -1.55
N LEU A 286 30.55 -14.50 -1.12
CA LEU A 286 30.71 -15.94 -0.96
C LEU A 286 30.78 -16.63 -2.32
N PHE A 287 29.93 -16.20 -3.27
CA PHE A 287 29.97 -16.68 -4.65
C PHE A 287 31.33 -16.46 -5.30
N TRP A 288 31.88 -15.24 -5.23
CA TRP A 288 33.18 -14.93 -5.81
C TRP A 288 34.32 -15.66 -5.12
N LYS A 289 34.27 -15.88 -3.80
CA LYS A 289 35.24 -16.73 -3.08
C LYS A 289 35.24 -18.16 -3.58
N PHE A 290 34.08 -18.77 -3.79
CA PHE A 290 33.98 -20.12 -4.34
C PHE A 290 34.45 -20.17 -5.80
N ALA A 291 34.05 -19.20 -6.62
CA ALA A 291 34.46 -19.10 -8.02
C ALA A 291 35.99 -18.98 -8.17
N THR A 292 36.63 -18.14 -7.36
CA THR A 292 38.10 -18.00 -7.36
C THR A 292 38.81 -19.24 -6.83
N ALA A 293 38.28 -19.93 -5.83
CA ALA A 293 38.85 -21.18 -5.33
C ALA A 293 38.79 -22.28 -6.39
N ILE A 294 37.65 -22.44 -7.07
CA ILE A 294 37.49 -23.39 -8.18
C ILE A 294 38.47 -23.10 -9.31
N LEU A 295 38.59 -21.81 -9.69
CA LEU A 295 39.50 -21.41 -10.77
C LEU A 295 40.98 -21.69 -10.39
N ALA A 296 41.35 -21.43 -9.15
CA ALA A 296 42.71 -21.74 -8.65
C ALA A 296 43.00 -23.26 -8.68
N CYS A 297 42.04 -24.11 -8.29
CA CYS A 297 42.16 -25.54 -8.40
C CYS A 297 42.34 -26.03 -9.85
N VAL A 298 41.54 -25.46 -10.77
CA VAL A 298 41.67 -25.78 -12.22
C VAL A 298 43.05 -25.41 -12.74
N VAL A 299 43.55 -24.24 -12.39
CA VAL A 299 44.91 -23.80 -12.79
C VAL A 299 45.98 -24.75 -12.26
N VAL A 300 45.89 -25.13 -10.98
CA VAL A 300 46.85 -26.09 -10.37
C VAL A 300 46.84 -27.43 -11.11
N VAL A 301 45.66 -27.95 -11.42
CA VAL A 301 45.50 -29.24 -12.17
C VAL A 301 46.08 -29.10 -13.57
N LEU A 302 45.84 -28.02 -14.28
CA LEU A 302 46.37 -27.76 -15.61
C LEU A 302 47.89 -27.67 -15.59
N LEU A 303 48.46 -27.00 -14.59
CA LEU A 303 49.93 -26.93 -14.42
C LEU A 303 50.54 -28.29 -14.11
N ALA A 304 49.89 -29.14 -13.28
CA ALA A 304 50.33 -30.49 -12.99
C ALA A 304 50.29 -31.38 -14.24
N VAL A 305 49.24 -31.31 -15.04
CA VAL A 305 49.11 -32.04 -16.30
C VAL A 305 50.18 -31.58 -17.31
N LEU A 306 50.39 -30.27 -17.46
CA LEU A 306 51.44 -29.75 -18.33
C LEU A 306 52.84 -30.19 -17.88
N HIS A 307 53.10 -30.27 -16.59
CA HIS A 307 54.34 -30.78 -16.05
C HIS A 307 54.55 -32.26 -16.33
N SER A 308 53.50 -33.09 -16.19
CA SER A 308 53.54 -34.51 -16.48
C SER A 308 53.69 -34.87 -17.96
N VAL A 309 53.25 -33.99 -18.87
CA VAL A 309 53.38 -34.19 -20.34
C VAL A 309 54.78 -33.77 -20.82
N ARG A 310 55.53 -32.97 -20.06
CA ARG A 310 56.85 -32.50 -20.41
C ARG A 310 58.00 -33.43 -19.92
N HIS A 311 57.66 -34.43 -19.12
CA HIS A 311 58.54 -35.50 -18.65
C HIS A 311 58.05 -36.84 -19.15
#